data_ced452390e8c04b883cc1776167b81d6
#
_entry.id   ced452390e8c04b883cc1776167b81d6
#
_cell.length_a   1.000
_cell.length_b   1.000
_cell.length_c   1.000
_cell.angle_alpha   90.00
_cell.angle_beta   90.00
_cell.angle_gamma   90.00
#
_symmetry.space_group_name_H-M   'P 1'
#
loop_
_entity.id
_entity.type
_entity.pdbx_description
1 polymer ?
#
loop_
_entity_poly.entity_id
_entity_poly.type
_entity_poly.pdbx_seq_one_letter_code
_entity_poly.pdbx_strand_id
1 'polypeptide(L)'
;MRILSRILASPLFKNLLSLSAIKGFDYVVPLILIPFLFRTLGVEMFGLVYFAQAFIGYFMAFTQFGFNFYTTHYIASNISDAQKTREAFWSVVFAKLAFAAAAFAAMAAIVFRFETFHAHREVYFLYFGIVVGEALFPSWFFQAVEKMKFITYITLSARTLTMVPMFFVVRGPEDVWIPPLCYSLGSLLSGAVGIAVAHIKFGMAFRFAGIGQIWKHIRGSSPFALVNLCNTLQAESGTFLLGLVGGNAATGVYSAARKLVDAYNAVIQPIQIAMYPYMIKRKNLGLFWKIFFAASAASAVFATIAIAFAPLIIDLFYNTPSREIINAMRIIMLKSYATIPAILLGFPLIGAIKSNSIVIKTSVRTSAFYICLVFGLYFCGAISVYSVAAAAALAEYALLSQRLLIIRGGEFRAK
;
A
#
# COMPACT_ATOMS: atom_id res chain seq x y z
N MET A 1 -5.36 21.57 30.75
CA MET A 1 -4.92 22.54 29.74
C MET A 1 -3.41 22.60 29.53
N ARG A 2 -2.55 22.68 30.56
CA ARG A 2 -1.07 22.80 30.42
C ARG A 2 -0.37 21.59 29.78
N ILE A 3 -0.92 20.37 29.86
CA ILE A 3 -0.35 19.18 29.23
C ILE A 3 -0.64 19.18 27.71
N LEU A 4 -1.86 19.55 27.32
CA LEU A 4 -2.27 19.65 25.91
C LEU A 4 -1.45 20.71 25.17
N SER A 5 -1.22 21.89 25.78
CA SER A 5 -0.40 22.94 25.18
C SER A 5 1.07 22.55 25.02
N ARG A 6 1.64 21.77 25.94
CA ARG A 6 3.00 21.21 25.80
C ARG A 6 3.11 20.15 24.71
N ILE A 7 2.07 19.33 24.51
CA ILE A 7 2.01 18.34 23.43
C ILE A 7 1.90 19.07 22.08
N LEU A 8 1.00 20.06 21.98
CA LEU A 8 0.79 20.85 20.77
C LEU A 8 2.03 21.68 20.36
N ALA A 9 2.83 22.13 21.33
CA ALA A 9 4.06 22.89 21.11
C ALA A 9 5.29 22.00 20.82
N SER A 10 5.17 20.68 20.98
CA SER A 10 6.30 19.76 20.79
C SER A 10 6.73 19.67 19.33
N PRO A 11 8.05 19.54 19.03
CA PRO A 11 8.54 19.30 17.67
C PRO A 11 7.90 18.06 17.02
N LEU A 12 7.56 17.06 17.83
CA LEU A 12 6.89 15.85 17.41
C LEU A 12 5.49 16.15 16.84
N PHE A 13 4.72 16.99 17.52
CA PHE A 13 3.37 17.37 17.08
C PHE A 13 3.40 18.24 15.82
N LYS A 14 4.34 19.18 15.75
CA LYS A 14 4.55 20.01 14.53
C LYS A 14 4.94 19.17 13.32
N ASN A 15 5.82 18.18 13.51
CA ASN A 15 6.19 17.24 12.46
C ASN A 15 5.02 16.32 12.06
N LEU A 16 4.22 15.87 13.04
CA LEU A 16 2.99 15.13 12.78
C LEU A 16 2.00 15.96 11.95
N LEU A 17 1.76 17.19 12.34
CA LEU A 17 0.81 18.08 11.63
C LEU A 17 1.27 18.36 10.20
N SER A 18 2.56 18.63 10.01
CA SER A 18 3.14 18.87 8.67
C SER A 18 3.08 17.62 7.78
N LEU A 19 3.41 16.44 8.32
CA LEU A 19 3.30 15.17 7.61
C LEU A 19 1.85 14.81 7.30
N SER A 20 0.93 15.08 8.24
CA SER A 20 -0.50 14.84 8.04
C SER A 20 -1.11 15.78 7.00
N ALA A 21 -0.68 17.05 6.94
CA ALA A 21 -1.16 17.98 5.93
C ALA A 21 -0.70 17.59 4.51
N ILE A 22 0.58 17.19 4.37
CA ILE A 22 1.13 16.74 3.09
C ILE A 22 0.49 15.41 2.65
N LYS A 23 0.32 14.47 3.59
CA LYS A 23 -0.33 13.18 3.30
C LYS A 23 -1.85 13.27 3.25
N GLY A 24 -2.46 14.27 3.87
CA GLY A 24 -3.91 14.48 3.83
C GLY A 24 -4.43 14.56 2.39
N PHE A 25 -3.69 15.19 1.51
CA PHE A 25 -4.05 15.28 0.10
C PHE A 25 -3.98 13.92 -0.62
N ASP A 26 -2.99 13.08 -0.27
CA ASP A 26 -2.87 11.70 -0.79
C ASP A 26 -4.08 10.82 -0.42
N TYR A 27 -4.83 11.17 0.62
CA TYR A 27 -6.02 10.43 1.07
C TYR A 27 -7.33 11.09 0.66
N VAL A 28 -7.40 12.43 0.61
CA VAL A 28 -8.61 13.17 0.30
C VAL A 28 -9.06 12.93 -1.14
N VAL A 29 -8.15 12.98 -2.11
CA VAL A 29 -8.51 12.76 -3.51
C VAL A 29 -9.08 11.36 -3.75
N PRO A 30 -8.44 10.26 -3.32
CA PRO A 30 -9.03 8.94 -3.42
C PRO A 30 -10.35 8.79 -2.65
N LEU A 31 -10.47 9.41 -1.45
CA LEU A 31 -11.68 9.34 -0.64
C LEU A 31 -12.91 9.95 -1.33
N ILE A 32 -12.70 10.96 -2.19
CA ILE A 32 -13.77 11.57 -3.02
C ILE A 32 -13.93 10.81 -4.34
N LEU A 33 -12.82 10.41 -4.96
CA LEU A 33 -12.82 9.74 -6.26
C LEU A 33 -13.45 8.34 -6.21
N ILE A 34 -13.20 7.57 -5.16
CA ILE A 34 -13.72 6.21 -5.02
C ILE A 34 -15.25 6.17 -5.01
N PRO A 35 -15.96 6.96 -4.19
CA PRO A 35 -17.40 7.06 -4.25
C PRO A 35 -17.93 7.57 -5.58
N PHE A 36 -17.26 8.54 -6.19
CA PHE A 36 -17.62 9.02 -7.51
C PHE A 36 -17.56 7.91 -8.56
N LEU A 37 -16.44 7.17 -8.63
CA LEU A 37 -16.30 6.06 -9.56
C LEU A 37 -17.32 4.95 -9.31
N PHE A 38 -17.62 4.63 -8.03
CA PHE A 38 -18.63 3.64 -7.69
C PHE A 38 -20.02 4.04 -8.18
N ARG A 39 -20.41 5.30 -7.95
CA ARG A 39 -21.72 5.82 -8.37
C ARG A 39 -21.86 5.90 -9.90
N THR A 40 -20.78 6.26 -10.60
CA THR A 40 -20.80 6.49 -12.03
C THR A 40 -20.65 5.19 -12.82
N LEU A 41 -19.71 4.32 -12.46
CA LEU A 41 -19.45 3.07 -13.16
C LEU A 41 -20.43 1.95 -12.76
N GLY A 42 -21.07 2.05 -11.58
CA GLY A 42 -21.83 0.97 -10.99
C GLY A 42 -20.95 -0.11 -10.37
N VAL A 43 -21.56 -0.99 -9.57
CA VAL A 43 -20.84 -1.98 -8.76
C VAL A 43 -19.98 -2.95 -9.60
N GLU A 44 -20.45 -3.35 -10.77
CA GLU A 44 -19.80 -4.34 -11.61
C GLU A 44 -18.54 -3.78 -12.29
N MET A 45 -18.64 -2.64 -12.97
CA MET A 45 -17.48 -2.02 -13.63
C MET A 45 -16.49 -1.45 -12.62
N PHE A 46 -16.97 -0.93 -11.50
CA PHE A 46 -16.12 -0.59 -10.37
C PHE A 46 -15.34 -1.81 -9.85
N GLY A 47 -16.00 -2.97 -9.73
CA GLY A 47 -15.38 -4.23 -9.36
C GLY A 47 -14.32 -4.68 -10.37
N LEU A 48 -14.58 -4.56 -11.67
CA LEU A 48 -13.62 -4.85 -12.73
C LEU A 48 -12.35 -3.98 -12.60
N VAL A 49 -12.49 -2.68 -12.32
CA VAL A 49 -11.34 -1.78 -12.11
C VAL A 49 -10.47 -2.27 -10.95
N TYR A 50 -11.07 -2.68 -9.83
CA TYR A 50 -10.31 -3.15 -8.67
C TYR A 50 -9.80 -4.59 -8.80
N PHE A 51 -10.51 -5.45 -9.54
CA PHE A 51 -10.00 -6.77 -9.93
C PHE A 51 -8.75 -6.64 -10.80
N ALA A 52 -8.82 -5.77 -11.81
CA ALA A 52 -7.66 -5.48 -12.67
C ALA A 52 -6.52 -4.86 -11.87
N GLN A 53 -6.80 -3.95 -10.92
CA GLN A 53 -5.78 -3.38 -10.05
C GLN A 53 -5.08 -4.45 -9.22
N ALA A 54 -5.83 -5.39 -8.64
CA ALA A 54 -5.28 -6.49 -7.85
C ALA A 54 -4.41 -7.42 -8.71
N PHE A 55 -4.85 -7.73 -9.93
CA PHE A 55 -4.07 -8.52 -10.88
C PHE A 55 -2.76 -7.84 -11.26
N ILE A 56 -2.79 -6.57 -11.61
CA ILE A 56 -1.60 -5.77 -11.95
C ILE A 56 -0.68 -5.61 -10.74
N GLY A 57 -1.22 -5.60 -9.52
CA GLY A 57 -0.45 -5.55 -8.28
C GLY A 57 0.60 -6.66 -8.16
N TYR A 58 0.32 -7.86 -8.66
CA TYR A 58 1.29 -8.97 -8.67
C TYR A 58 2.47 -8.70 -9.60
N PHE A 59 2.21 -8.19 -10.79
CA PHE A 59 3.27 -7.81 -11.75
C PHE A 59 4.09 -6.64 -11.24
N MET A 60 3.46 -5.70 -10.55
CA MET A 60 4.16 -4.61 -9.88
C MET A 60 5.09 -5.12 -8.77
N ALA A 61 4.64 -6.06 -7.94
CA ALA A 61 5.47 -6.69 -6.91
C ALA A 61 6.65 -7.44 -7.50
N PHE A 62 6.44 -8.17 -8.59
CA PHE A 62 7.51 -8.84 -9.34
C PHE A 62 8.53 -7.84 -9.89
N THR A 63 8.08 -6.76 -10.50
CA THR A 63 8.95 -5.72 -11.07
C THR A 63 9.72 -4.96 -10.00
N GLN A 64 9.12 -4.71 -8.84
CA GLN A 64 9.80 -4.04 -7.75
C GLN A 64 10.86 -4.91 -7.05
N PHE A 65 10.70 -6.21 -7.01
CA PHE A 65 11.66 -7.23 -6.58
C PHE A 65 12.47 -6.89 -5.31
N GLY A 66 11.98 -6.02 -4.45
CA GLY A 66 12.69 -5.59 -3.24
C GLY A 66 13.84 -4.59 -3.46
N PHE A 67 14.02 -4.06 -4.67
CA PHE A 67 15.05 -3.06 -4.99
C PHE A 67 14.98 -1.84 -4.07
N ASN A 68 13.78 -1.42 -3.66
CA ASN A 68 13.61 -0.27 -2.79
C ASN A 68 14.38 -0.40 -1.46
N PHE A 69 14.48 -1.59 -0.89
CA PHE A 69 15.21 -1.81 0.36
C PHE A 69 16.72 -1.90 0.14
N TYR A 70 17.15 -2.80 -0.73
CA TYR A 70 18.57 -3.04 -0.99
C TYR A 70 19.28 -1.82 -1.57
N THR A 71 18.70 -1.22 -2.60
CA THR A 71 19.36 -0.15 -3.35
C THR A 71 19.41 1.15 -2.55
N THR A 72 18.35 1.45 -1.75
CA THR A 72 18.40 2.59 -0.82
C THR A 72 19.58 2.47 0.13
N HIS A 73 19.77 1.30 0.74
CA HIS A 73 20.90 1.06 1.64
C HIS A 73 22.24 1.12 0.89
N TYR A 74 22.35 0.50 -0.29
CA TYR A 74 23.57 0.47 -1.08
C TYR A 74 24.02 1.88 -1.49
N ILE A 75 23.11 2.71 -1.98
CA ILE A 75 23.42 4.09 -2.39
C ILE A 75 23.77 4.96 -1.18
N ALA A 76 22.99 4.87 -0.09
CA ALA A 76 23.27 5.63 1.14
C ALA A 76 24.67 5.32 1.69
N SER A 77 25.12 4.06 1.59
CA SER A 77 26.46 3.64 2.02
C SER A 77 27.59 4.05 1.06
N ASN A 78 27.27 4.41 -0.18
CA ASN A 78 28.25 4.79 -1.22
C ASN A 78 28.00 6.21 -1.77
N ILE A 79 27.34 7.07 -1.03
CA ILE A 79 26.88 8.38 -1.52
C ILE A 79 28.02 9.32 -1.91
N SER A 80 29.19 9.17 -1.32
CA SER A 80 30.42 9.92 -1.67
C SER A 80 31.04 9.49 -2.99
N ASP A 81 30.71 8.29 -3.49
CA ASP A 81 31.20 7.77 -4.77
C ASP A 81 30.14 7.97 -5.85
N ALA A 82 30.24 9.09 -6.57
CA ALA A 82 29.30 9.45 -7.62
C ALA A 82 29.22 8.42 -8.75
N GLN A 83 30.34 7.72 -9.05
CA GLN A 83 30.37 6.70 -10.09
C GLN A 83 29.57 5.46 -9.68
N LYS A 84 29.82 4.93 -8.46
CA LYS A 84 29.08 3.76 -7.94
C LYS A 84 27.59 4.08 -7.79
N THR A 85 27.25 5.27 -7.32
CA THR A 85 25.87 5.72 -7.21
C THR A 85 25.15 5.74 -8.56
N ARG A 86 25.80 6.28 -9.58
CA ARG A 86 25.26 6.32 -10.96
C ARG A 86 25.13 4.93 -11.58
N GLU A 87 26.13 4.07 -11.40
CA GLU A 87 26.09 2.69 -11.86
C GLU A 87 24.96 1.90 -11.19
N ALA A 88 24.79 2.04 -9.87
CA ALA A 88 23.69 1.43 -9.13
C ALA A 88 22.34 1.94 -9.61
N PHE A 89 22.20 3.26 -9.81
CA PHE A 89 20.98 3.90 -10.29
C PHE A 89 20.50 3.26 -11.60
N TRP A 90 21.33 3.27 -12.63
CA TRP A 90 20.95 2.73 -13.92
C TRP A 90 20.85 1.21 -13.95
N SER A 91 21.66 0.50 -13.16
CA SER A 91 21.52 -0.96 -13.00
C SER A 91 20.15 -1.35 -12.55
N VAL A 92 19.59 -0.63 -11.54
CA VAL A 92 18.28 -0.93 -11.00
C VAL A 92 17.15 -0.51 -11.94
N VAL A 93 17.28 0.63 -12.62
CA VAL A 93 16.31 1.05 -13.63
C VAL A 93 16.23 0.02 -14.76
N PHE A 94 17.37 -0.45 -15.29
CA PHE A 94 17.38 -1.49 -16.32
C PHE A 94 16.84 -2.83 -15.84
N ALA A 95 17.18 -3.25 -14.61
CA ALA A 95 16.64 -4.48 -14.04
C ALA A 95 15.10 -4.41 -13.91
N LYS A 96 14.57 -3.30 -13.41
CA LYS A 96 13.13 -3.10 -13.28
C LYS A 96 12.41 -3.06 -14.64
N LEU A 97 13.01 -2.42 -15.65
CA LEU A 97 12.44 -2.41 -17.00
C LEU A 97 12.48 -3.79 -17.65
N ALA A 98 13.54 -4.57 -17.46
CA ALA A 98 13.61 -5.95 -17.94
C ALA A 98 12.54 -6.83 -17.25
N PHE A 99 12.35 -6.68 -15.94
CA PHE A 99 11.28 -7.36 -15.21
C PHE A 99 9.89 -6.90 -15.64
N ALA A 100 9.70 -5.61 -15.92
CA ALA A 100 8.46 -5.10 -16.47
C ALA A 100 8.15 -5.68 -17.86
N ALA A 101 9.15 -5.82 -18.72
CA ALA A 101 8.98 -6.46 -20.03
C ALA A 101 8.59 -7.95 -19.90
N ALA A 102 9.25 -8.70 -19.00
CA ALA A 102 8.87 -10.08 -18.70
C ALA A 102 7.47 -10.19 -18.09
N ALA A 103 7.13 -9.28 -17.17
CA ALA A 103 5.80 -9.17 -16.57
C ALA A 103 4.73 -8.86 -17.62
N PHE A 104 5.01 -7.96 -18.58
CA PHE A 104 4.09 -7.65 -19.68
C PHE A 104 3.82 -8.87 -20.55
N ALA A 105 4.85 -9.61 -20.93
CA ALA A 105 4.71 -10.83 -21.73
C ALA A 105 3.87 -11.89 -20.98
N ALA A 106 4.12 -12.08 -19.68
CA ALA A 106 3.34 -12.99 -18.85
C ALA A 106 1.89 -12.54 -18.70
N MET A 107 1.65 -11.25 -18.43
CA MET A 107 0.30 -10.68 -18.37
C MET A 107 -0.44 -10.86 -19.70
N ALA A 108 0.19 -10.52 -20.82
CA ALA A 108 -0.41 -10.66 -22.14
C ALA A 108 -0.78 -12.13 -22.43
N ALA A 109 0.09 -13.07 -22.12
CA ALA A 109 -0.19 -14.49 -22.26
C ALA A 109 -1.42 -14.93 -21.44
N ILE A 110 -1.55 -14.45 -20.19
CA ILE A 110 -2.73 -14.74 -19.35
C ILE A 110 -3.99 -14.10 -19.93
N VAL A 111 -3.93 -12.82 -20.30
CA VAL A 111 -5.10 -12.08 -20.82
C VAL A 111 -5.63 -12.69 -22.11
N PHE A 112 -4.74 -13.16 -22.99
CA PHE A 112 -5.19 -13.82 -24.24
C PHE A 112 -5.60 -15.28 -24.06
N ARG A 113 -5.11 -15.98 -23.01
CA ARG A 113 -5.39 -17.40 -22.78
C ARG A 113 -6.70 -17.65 -22.04
N PHE A 114 -7.10 -16.76 -21.14
CA PHE A 114 -8.26 -16.93 -20.25
C PHE A 114 -9.36 -15.94 -20.60
N GLU A 115 -10.57 -16.46 -20.84
CA GLU A 115 -11.73 -15.69 -21.28
C GLU A 115 -12.15 -14.62 -20.25
N THR A 116 -12.03 -14.91 -18.96
CA THR A 116 -12.31 -13.96 -17.87
C THR A 116 -11.54 -12.64 -18.01
N PHE A 117 -10.32 -12.68 -18.54
CA PHE A 117 -9.50 -11.48 -18.76
C PHE A 117 -9.67 -10.93 -20.18
N HIS A 118 -9.98 -11.78 -21.15
CA HIS A 118 -10.07 -11.38 -22.56
C HIS A 118 -11.23 -10.42 -22.83
N ALA A 119 -12.37 -10.59 -22.13
CA ALA A 119 -13.58 -9.79 -22.33
C ALA A 119 -13.36 -8.26 -22.15
N HIS A 120 -12.44 -7.88 -21.23
CA HIS A 120 -12.10 -6.50 -20.93
C HIS A 120 -10.58 -6.26 -21.00
N ARG A 121 -9.94 -6.84 -22.00
CA ARG A 121 -8.47 -6.83 -22.17
C ARG A 121 -7.87 -5.42 -22.15
N GLU A 122 -8.58 -4.43 -22.69
CA GLU A 122 -8.16 -3.05 -22.71
C GLU A 122 -7.90 -2.48 -21.31
N VAL A 123 -8.70 -2.87 -20.33
CA VAL A 123 -8.54 -2.44 -18.92
C VAL A 123 -7.19 -2.91 -18.36
N TYR A 124 -6.81 -4.17 -18.61
CA TYR A 124 -5.54 -4.72 -18.11
C TYR A 124 -4.32 -4.13 -18.79
N PHE A 125 -4.37 -3.97 -20.12
CA PHE A 125 -3.28 -3.35 -20.88
C PHE A 125 -3.09 -1.89 -20.50
N LEU A 126 -4.17 -1.13 -20.35
CA LEU A 126 -4.11 0.25 -19.89
C LEU A 126 -3.56 0.34 -18.46
N TYR A 127 -3.97 -0.56 -17.56
CA TYR A 127 -3.45 -0.60 -16.19
C TYR A 127 -1.95 -0.93 -16.11
N PHE A 128 -1.41 -1.66 -17.08
CA PHE A 128 0.00 -2.06 -17.06
C PHE A 128 0.96 -0.88 -17.11
N GLY A 129 0.53 0.26 -17.59
CA GLY A 129 1.33 1.50 -17.54
C GLY A 129 1.76 1.90 -16.13
N ILE A 130 1.02 1.49 -15.08
CA ILE A 130 1.44 1.68 -13.68
C ILE A 130 2.74 0.93 -13.41
N VAL A 131 2.86 -0.32 -13.88
CA VAL A 131 4.07 -1.15 -13.67
C VAL A 131 5.29 -0.50 -14.31
N VAL A 132 5.13 0.02 -15.51
CA VAL A 132 6.21 0.73 -16.23
C VAL A 132 6.56 2.05 -15.52
N GLY A 133 5.57 2.83 -15.12
CA GLY A 133 5.78 4.08 -14.40
C GLY A 133 6.51 3.87 -13.06
N GLU A 134 6.10 2.87 -12.29
CA GLU A 134 6.76 2.49 -11.03
C GLU A 134 8.16 1.87 -11.24
N ALA A 135 8.41 1.22 -12.39
CA ALA A 135 9.74 0.76 -12.75
C ALA A 135 10.69 1.94 -12.98
N LEU A 136 10.19 2.99 -13.61
CA LEU A 136 10.96 4.21 -13.89
C LEU A 136 11.11 5.11 -12.66
N PHE A 137 10.15 5.13 -11.72
CA PHE A 137 10.15 6.07 -10.60
C PHE A 137 11.23 5.72 -9.56
N PRO A 138 12.29 6.56 -9.39
CA PRO A 138 13.42 6.25 -8.53
C PRO A 138 13.18 6.68 -7.07
N SER A 139 12.09 6.24 -6.45
CA SER A 139 11.75 6.56 -5.06
C SER A 139 12.87 6.14 -4.08
N TRP A 140 13.46 4.97 -4.31
CA TRP A 140 14.60 4.45 -3.55
C TRP A 140 15.85 5.35 -3.61
N PHE A 141 16.09 6.02 -4.74
CA PHE A 141 17.19 6.97 -4.89
C PHE A 141 16.95 8.23 -4.05
N PHE A 142 15.75 8.85 -4.16
CA PHE A 142 15.42 10.02 -3.36
C PHE A 142 15.40 9.74 -1.86
N GLN A 143 15.08 8.52 -1.45
CA GLN A 143 15.20 8.07 -0.06
C GLN A 143 16.67 7.97 0.36
N ALA A 144 17.54 7.38 -0.47
CA ALA A 144 18.96 7.21 -0.18
C ALA A 144 19.69 8.55 -0.03
N VAL A 145 19.33 9.56 -0.83
CA VAL A 145 19.91 10.91 -0.75
C VAL A 145 19.18 11.83 0.24
N GLU A 146 18.27 11.30 1.04
CA GLU A 146 17.46 12.02 2.05
C GLU A 146 16.64 13.20 1.49
N LYS A 147 16.24 13.12 0.24
CA LYS A 147 15.45 14.15 -0.46
C LYS A 147 14.02 13.68 -0.74
N MET A 148 13.36 13.10 0.28
CA MET A 148 12.02 12.51 0.17
C MET A 148 10.94 13.49 -0.31
N LYS A 149 11.14 14.79 -0.16
CA LYS A 149 10.23 15.82 -0.67
C LYS A 149 9.95 15.69 -2.18
N PHE A 150 10.95 15.24 -2.97
CA PHE A 150 10.75 15.02 -4.40
C PHE A 150 9.76 13.88 -4.68
N ILE A 151 9.77 12.82 -3.86
CA ILE A 151 8.79 11.73 -3.98
C ILE A 151 7.39 12.33 -3.84
N THR A 152 7.15 13.07 -2.75
CA THR A 152 5.82 13.65 -2.46
C THR A 152 5.39 14.63 -3.56
N TYR A 153 6.23 15.59 -3.94
CA TYR A 153 5.84 16.59 -4.94
C TYR A 153 5.57 15.98 -6.31
N ILE A 154 6.43 15.05 -6.77
CA ILE A 154 6.27 14.41 -8.08
C ILE A 154 5.00 13.55 -8.11
N THR A 155 4.84 12.66 -7.11
CA THR A 155 3.68 11.75 -7.10
C THR A 155 2.37 12.49 -6.89
N LEU A 156 2.34 13.48 -5.99
CA LEU A 156 1.15 14.26 -5.74
C LEU A 156 0.73 15.06 -6.97
N SER A 157 1.66 15.79 -7.60
CA SER A 157 1.36 16.58 -8.80
C SER A 157 0.89 15.70 -9.96
N ALA A 158 1.56 14.57 -10.21
CA ALA A 158 1.20 13.66 -11.27
C ALA A 158 -0.18 13.03 -11.02
N ARG A 159 -0.46 12.57 -9.79
CA ARG A 159 -1.77 12.00 -9.43
C ARG A 159 -2.89 13.04 -9.52
N THR A 160 -2.68 14.24 -9.01
CA THR A 160 -3.68 15.31 -9.10
C THR A 160 -4.02 15.61 -10.56
N LEU A 161 -2.98 15.78 -11.40
CA LEU A 161 -3.14 16.10 -12.81
C LEU A 161 -3.91 15.01 -13.59
N THR A 162 -3.80 13.74 -13.19
CA THR A 162 -4.44 12.63 -13.89
C THR A 162 -5.74 12.16 -13.24
N MET A 163 -5.90 12.32 -11.92
CA MET A 163 -7.11 11.89 -11.22
C MET A 163 -8.24 12.94 -11.27
N VAL A 164 -7.90 14.24 -11.21
CA VAL A 164 -8.91 15.30 -11.25
C VAL A 164 -9.74 15.27 -12.54
N PRO A 165 -9.18 15.08 -13.75
CA PRO A 165 -9.95 14.95 -14.98
C PRO A 165 -10.96 13.80 -14.97
N MET A 166 -10.77 12.75 -14.19
CA MET A 166 -11.72 11.64 -14.11
C MET A 166 -13.13 12.11 -13.71
N PHE A 167 -13.23 13.13 -12.84
CA PHE A 167 -14.53 13.69 -12.43
C PHE A 167 -15.33 14.32 -13.58
N PHE A 168 -14.66 14.70 -14.66
CA PHE A 168 -15.29 15.36 -15.80
C PHE A 168 -15.49 14.43 -17.00
N VAL A 169 -14.63 13.40 -17.10
CA VAL A 169 -14.59 12.52 -18.28
C VAL A 169 -15.38 11.22 -18.04
N VAL A 170 -15.32 10.65 -16.83
CA VAL A 170 -16.07 9.42 -16.52
C VAL A 170 -17.54 9.76 -16.31
N ARG A 171 -18.41 9.21 -17.16
CA ARG A 171 -19.85 9.52 -17.17
C ARG A 171 -20.74 8.29 -17.01
N GLY A 172 -20.24 7.10 -17.27
CA GLY A 172 -21.01 5.86 -17.21
C GLY A 172 -20.16 4.60 -17.18
N PRO A 173 -20.82 3.42 -17.13
CA PRO A 173 -20.13 2.13 -17.08
C PRO A 173 -19.21 1.87 -18.28
N GLU A 174 -19.52 2.45 -19.43
CA GLU A 174 -18.72 2.30 -20.67
C GLU A 174 -17.35 2.96 -20.57
N ASP A 175 -17.18 3.90 -19.63
CA ASP A 175 -15.93 4.62 -19.38
C ASP A 175 -14.99 3.87 -18.43
N VAL A 176 -15.22 2.58 -18.20
CA VAL A 176 -14.42 1.73 -17.30
C VAL A 176 -12.92 1.70 -17.62
N TRP A 177 -12.54 1.99 -18.85
CA TRP A 177 -11.15 2.08 -19.30
C TRP A 177 -10.42 3.36 -18.88
N ILE A 178 -11.16 4.42 -18.53
CA ILE A 178 -10.59 5.74 -18.18
C ILE A 178 -9.81 5.69 -16.85
N PRO A 179 -10.32 5.14 -15.74
CA PRO A 179 -9.55 5.05 -14.49
C PRO A 179 -8.21 4.32 -14.67
N PRO A 180 -8.12 3.13 -15.30
CA PRO A 180 -6.85 2.48 -15.62
C PRO A 180 -5.88 3.36 -16.40
N LEU A 181 -6.38 4.04 -17.43
CA LEU A 181 -5.57 4.97 -18.23
C LEU A 181 -5.01 6.11 -17.38
N CYS A 182 -5.86 6.78 -16.61
CA CYS A 182 -5.45 7.91 -15.76
C CYS A 182 -4.44 7.50 -14.69
N TYR A 183 -4.65 6.35 -14.02
CA TYR A 183 -3.69 5.83 -13.05
C TYR A 183 -2.33 5.53 -13.71
N SER A 184 -2.35 4.95 -14.91
CA SER A 184 -1.14 4.66 -15.68
C SER A 184 -0.42 5.91 -16.13
N LEU A 185 -1.14 6.90 -16.67
CA LEU A 185 -0.56 8.18 -17.05
C LEU A 185 0.07 8.90 -15.85
N GLY A 186 -0.58 8.87 -14.68
CA GLY A 186 -0.04 9.43 -13.45
C GLY A 186 1.25 8.76 -13.00
N SER A 187 1.31 7.43 -13.10
CA SER A 187 2.51 6.67 -12.76
C SER A 187 3.64 6.90 -13.77
N LEU A 188 3.35 6.86 -15.07
CA LEU A 188 4.32 7.15 -16.15
C LEU A 188 4.88 8.57 -16.03
N LEU A 189 4.02 9.56 -15.78
CA LEU A 189 4.43 10.94 -15.56
C LEU A 189 5.34 11.05 -14.32
N SER A 190 4.99 10.38 -13.23
CA SER A 190 5.83 10.33 -12.03
C SER A 190 7.19 9.71 -12.34
N GLY A 191 7.23 8.62 -13.09
CA GLY A 191 8.45 7.95 -13.52
C GLY A 191 9.34 8.85 -14.37
N ALA A 192 8.77 9.45 -15.41
CA ALA A 192 9.48 10.34 -16.33
C ALA A 192 10.05 11.57 -15.61
N VAL A 193 9.23 12.26 -14.82
CA VAL A 193 9.67 13.42 -14.03
C VAL A 193 10.69 13.00 -12.97
N GLY A 194 10.52 11.83 -12.33
CA GLY A 194 11.47 11.30 -11.36
C GLY A 194 12.86 11.07 -11.94
N ILE A 195 12.95 10.42 -13.12
CA ILE A 195 14.22 10.24 -13.87
C ILE A 195 14.82 11.60 -14.28
N ALA A 196 14.00 12.52 -14.81
CA ALA A 196 14.46 13.84 -15.22
C ALA A 196 15.04 14.64 -14.03
N VAL A 197 14.37 14.64 -12.89
CA VAL A 197 14.87 15.29 -11.67
C VAL A 197 16.16 14.63 -11.16
N ALA A 198 16.26 13.30 -11.19
CA ALA A 198 17.49 12.59 -10.81
C ALA A 198 18.64 12.93 -11.76
N HIS A 199 18.38 13.04 -13.05
CA HIS A 199 19.37 13.42 -14.05
C HIS A 199 19.83 14.87 -13.86
N ILE A 200 18.89 15.83 -13.86
CA ILE A 200 19.21 17.27 -13.88
C ILE A 200 19.76 17.76 -12.55
N LYS A 201 19.13 17.39 -11.43
CA LYS A 201 19.48 17.93 -10.10
C LYS A 201 20.53 17.14 -9.35
N PHE A 202 20.68 15.86 -9.67
CA PHE A 202 21.59 14.95 -8.93
C PHE A 202 22.69 14.36 -9.82
N GLY A 203 22.77 14.75 -11.09
CA GLY A 203 23.83 14.31 -11.99
C GLY A 203 23.79 12.83 -12.35
N MET A 204 22.61 12.20 -12.29
CA MET A 204 22.42 10.80 -12.68
C MET A 204 22.36 10.69 -14.21
N ALA A 205 23.41 11.16 -14.90
CA ALA A 205 23.51 11.07 -16.34
C ALA A 205 23.40 9.60 -16.80
N PHE A 206 22.78 9.42 -17.97
CA PHE A 206 22.61 8.10 -18.56
C PHE A 206 23.94 7.37 -18.70
N ARG A 207 24.01 6.16 -18.19
CA ARG A 207 25.15 5.27 -18.33
C ARG A 207 24.67 3.84 -18.40
N PHE A 208 25.08 3.12 -19.44
CA PHE A 208 24.80 1.70 -19.48
C PHE A 208 25.60 0.99 -18.38
N ALA A 209 24.88 0.40 -17.43
CA ALA A 209 25.48 -0.46 -16.43
C ALA A 209 25.69 -1.84 -17.05
N GLY A 210 26.93 -2.35 -17.03
CA GLY A 210 27.20 -3.68 -17.54
C GLY A 210 26.34 -4.75 -16.87
N ILE A 211 26.04 -5.84 -17.59
CA ILE A 211 25.15 -6.93 -17.14
C ILE A 211 25.57 -7.47 -15.76
N GLY A 212 26.87 -7.54 -15.47
CA GLY A 212 27.39 -7.98 -14.16
C GLY A 212 26.94 -7.08 -13.00
N GLN A 213 26.84 -5.75 -13.20
CA GLN A 213 26.35 -4.83 -12.17
C GLN A 213 24.84 -4.98 -11.99
N ILE A 214 24.09 -5.13 -13.08
CA ILE A 214 22.64 -5.40 -13.01
C ILE A 214 22.39 -6.67 -12.19
N TRP A 215 23.11 -7.76 -12.51
CA TRP A 215 22.96 -9.02 -11.78
C TRP A 215 23.34 -8.93 -10.31
N LYS A 216 24.37 -8.16 -9.97
CA LYS A 216 24.75 -7.88 -8.58
C LYS A 216 23.59 -7.25 -7.77
N HIS A 217 22.89 -6.26 -8.35
CA HIS A 217 21.77 -5.61 -7.71
C HIS A 217 20.54 -6.52 -7.62
N ILE A 218 20.25 -7.34 -8.63
CA ILE A 218 19.20 -8.36 -8.59
C ILE A 218 19.47 -9.34 -7.45
N ARG A 219 20.68 -9.91 -7.38
CA ARG A 219 21.05 -10.86 -6.33
C ARG A 219 20.99 -10.24 -4.93
N GLY A 220 21.46 -9.00 -4.79
CA GLY A 220 21.39 -8.29 -3.51
C GLY A 220 19.95 -7.99 -3.05
N SER A 221 19.02 -7.78 -4.00
CA SER A 221 17.61 -7.50 -3.71
C SER A 221 16.78 -8.75 -3.46
N SER A 222 17.25 -9.95 -3.85
CA SER A 222 16.46 -11.19 -3.80
C SER A 222 15.93 -11.57 -2.41
N PRO A 223 16.61 -11.34 -1.27
CA PRO A 223 16.05 -11.63 0.05
C PRO A 223 14.82 -10.76 0.38
N PHE A 224 14.74 -9.56 -0.19
CA PHE A 224 13.62 -8.64 0.03
C PHE A 224 12.46 -8.89 -0.93
N ALA A 225 12.70 -9.60 -2.04
CA ALA A 225 11.68 -9.95 -3.02
C ALA A 225 10.57 -10.81 -2.38
N LEU A 226 10.94 -11.79 -1.55
CA LEU A 226 9.98 -12.65 -0.86
C LEU A 226 9.08 -11.84 0.09
N VAL A 227 9.64 -10.90 0.84
CA VAL A 227 8.87 -10.04 1.75
C VAL A 227 7.89 -9.17 0.97
N ASN A 228 8.33 -8.59 -0.14
CA ASN A 228 7.48 -7.78 -1.00
C ASN A 228 6.33 -8.61 -1.61
N LEU A 229 6.64 -9.81 -2.09
CA LEU A 229 5.64 -10.73 -2.62
C LEU A 229 4.61 -11.15 -1.55
N CYS A 230 5.04 -11.52 -0.35
CA CYS A 230 4.15 -11.86 0.76
C CYS A 230 3.20 -10.71 1.11
N ASN A 231 3.71 -9.49 1.18
CA ASN A 231 2.89 -8.30 1.46
C ASN A 231 1.85 -8.06 0.35
N THR A 232 2.25 -8.20 -0.91
CA THR A 232 1.32 -8.02 -2.05
C THR A 232 0.28 -9.14 -2.10
N LEU A 233 0.68 -10.39 -1.87
CA LEU A 233 -0.26 -11.49 -1.78
C LEU A 233 -1.30 -11.26 -0.66
N GLN A 234 -0.86 -10.80 0.51
CA GLN A 234 -1.78 -10.44 1.59
C GLN A 234 -2.72 -9.29 1.20
N ALA A 235 -2.19 -8.30 0.50
CA ALA A 235 -2.98 -7.13 0.10
C ALA A 235 -4.00 -7.45 -1.00
N GLU A 236 -3.63 -8.23 -2.01
CA GLU A 236 -4.40 -8.30 -3.25
C GLU A 236 -5.16 -9.62 -3.45
N SER A 237 -4.74 -10.74 -2.78
CA SER A 237 -5.34 -12.05 -3.08
C SER A 237 -6.83 -12.16 -2.74
N GLY A 238 -7.31 -11.47 -1.72
CA GLY A 238 -8.75 -11.45 -1.41
C GLY A 238 -9.58 -10.84 -2.54
N THR A 239 -9.18 -9.67 -3.03
CA THR A 239 -9.83 -8.98 -4.15
C THR A 239 -9.72 -9.79 -5.44
N PHE A 240 -8.54 -10.34 -5.69
CA PHE A 240 -8.28 -11.13 -6.90
C PHE A 240 -9.08 -12.43 -6.94
N LEU A 241 -9.09 -13.21 -5.86
CA LEU A 241 -9.85 -14.47 -5.81
C LEU A 241 -11.35 -14.25 -5.81
N LEU A 242 -11.84 -13.16 -5.20
CA LEU A 242 -13.24 -12.75 -5.35
C LEU A 242 -13.60 -12.47 -6.81
N GLY A 243 -12.73 -11.80 -7.56
CA GLY A 243 -12.96 -11.52 -8.97
C GLY A 243 -12.96 -12.78 -9.83
N LEU A 244 -12.09 -13.75 -9.52
CA LEU A 244 -12.03 -15.01 -10.25
C LEU A 244 -13.25 -15.91 -10.01
N VAL A 245 -13.77 -15.97 -8.78
CA VAL A 245 -14.82 -16.91 -8.37
C VAL A 245 -16.19 -16.26 -8.30
N GLY A 246 -16.26 -15.06 -7.70
CA GLY A 246 -17.50 -14.33 -7.45
C GLY A 246 -17.84 -13.29 -8.52
N GLY A 247 -16.91 -13.06 -9.46
CA GLY A 247 -17.07 -12.07 -10.52
C GLY A 247 -16.90 -10.60 -10.08
N ASN A 248 -17.12 -9.70 -11.03
CA ASN A 248 -16.87 -8.29 -10.84
C ASN A 248 -17.78 -7.65 -9.79
N ALA A 249 -19.06 -8.04 -9.72
CA ALA A 249 -20.01 -7.52 -8.75
C ALA A 249 -19.58 -7.79 -7.30
N ALA A 250 -19.16 -9.03 -6.98
CA ALA A 250 -18.66 -9.38 -5.65
C ALA A 250 -17.37 -8.62 -5.30
N THR A 251 -16.48 -8.44 -6.29
CA THR A 251 -15.28 -7.63 -6.15
C THR A 251 -15.61 -6.16 -5.88
N GLY A 252 -16.64 -5.63 -6.55
CA GLY A 252 -17.14 -4.26 -6.37
C GLY A 252 -17.65 -4.02 -4.96
N VAL A 253 -18.50 -4.91 -4.46
CA VAL A 253 -19.02 -4.88 -3.09
C VAL A 253 -17.88 -4.90 -2.05
N TYR A 254 -16.95 -5.86 -2.20
CA TYR A 254 -15.80 -5.98 -1.29
C TYR A 254 -14.90 -4.77 -1.34
N SER A 255 -14.56 -4.30 -2.55
CA SER A 255 -13.64 -3.17 -2.73
C SER A 255 -14.23 -1.87 -2.22
N ALA A 256 -15.54 -1.63 -2.42
CA ALA A 256 -16.23 -0.47 -1.88
C ALA A 256 -16.13 -0.43 -0.35
N ALA A 257 -16.46 -1.54 0.31
CA ALA A 257 -16.36 -1.66 1.76
C ALA A 257 -14.90 -1.51 2.25
N ARG A 258 -13.96 -2.21 1.60
CA ARG A 258 -12.54 -2.22 1.96
C ARG A 258 -11.90 -0.83 1.86
N LYS A 259 -12.15 -0.08 0.79
CA LYS A 259 -11.54 1.24 0.57
C LYS A 259 -11.90 2.26 1.65
N LEU A 260 -13.11 2.23 2.17
CA LEU A 260 -13.50 3.09 3.30
C LEU A 260 -12.75 2.72 4.59
N VAL A 261 -12.60 1.42 4.85
CA VAL A 261 -11.84 0.94 6.01
C VAL A 261 -10.34 1.21 5.86
N ASP A 262 -9.78 1.07 4.66
CA ASP A 262 -8.38 1.37 4.41
C ASP A 262 -8.08 2.88 4.56
N ALA A 263 -8.99 3.76 4.13
CA ALA A 263 -8.89 5.20 4.36
C ALA A 263 -8.88 5.55 5.86
N TYR A 264 -9.72 4.90 6.64
CA TYR A 264 -9.69 5.03 8.10
C TYR A 264 -8.35 4.57 8.70
N ASN A 265 -7.88 3.39 8.34
CA ASN A 265 -6.62 2.84 8.87
C ASN A 265 -5.39 3.68 8.47
N ALA A 266 -5.46 4.41 7.37
CA ALA A 266 -4.39 5.28 6.90
C ALA A 266 -4.07 6.45 7.85
N VAL A 267 -5.04 6.89 8.65
CA VAL A 267 -4.87 7.98 9.63
C VAL A 267 -3.78 7.67 10.67
N ILE A 268 -3.52 6.39 10.96
CA ILE A 268 -2.48 5.99 11.94
C ILE A 268 -1.05 6.07 11.39
N GLN A 269 -0.84 6.08 10.08
CA GLN A 269 0.50 6.05 9.49
C GLN A 269 1.43 7.18 9.95
N PRO A 270 0.99 8.45 10.05
CA PRO A 270 1.82 9.54 10.58
C PRO A 270 2.31 9.27 12.01
N ILE A 271 1.46 8.68 12.86
CA ILE A 271 1.82 8.33 14.24
C ILE A 271 2.92 7.26 14.24
N GLN A 272 2.78 6.22 13.41
CA GLN A 272 3.80 5.18 13.27
C GLN A 272 5.15 5.74 12.81
N ILE A 273 5.14 6.60 11.76
CA ILE A 273 6.34 7.21 11.18
C ILE A 273 7.05 8.09 12.20
N ALA A 274 6.32 8.85 13.01
CA ALA A 274 6.91 9.74 14.02
C ALA A 274 7.40 8.99 15.26
N MET A 275 6.67 7.94 15.68
CA MET A 275 7.01 7.17 16.89
C MET A 275 8.26 6.31 16.72
N TYR A 276 8.52 5.76 15.53
CA TYR A 276 9.65 4.87 15.30
C TYR A 276 11.02 5.55 15.59
N PRO A 277 11.40 6.69 14.96
CA PRO A 277 12.66 7.35 15.28
C PRO A 277 12.71 7.90 16.70
N TYR A 278 11.55 8.33 17.24
CA TYR A 278 11.49 8.79 18.64
C TYR A 278 11.87 7.66 19.61
N MET A 279 11.32 6.46 19.40
CA MET A 279 11.60 5.30 20.24
C MET A 279 13.04 4.80 20.11
N ILE A 280 13.64 4.84 18.92
CA ILE A 280 15.06 4.53 18.72
C ILE A 280 15.95 5.46 19.58
N LYS A 281 15.65 6.77 19.55
CA LYS A 281 16.48 7.80 20.22
C LYS A 281 16.23 7.87 21.72
N ARG A 282 14.98 7.84 22.15
CA ARG A 282 14.58 8.17 23.54
C ARG A 282 14.20 6.93 24.36
N LYS A 283 13.77 5.85 23.76
CA LYS A 283 13.29 4.60 24.40
C LYS A 283 12.28 4.84 25.54
N ASN A 284 11.47 5.91 25.42
CA ASN A 284 10.52 6.29 26.46
C ASN A 284 9.28 5.43 26.43
N LEU A 285 9.31 4.31 27.15
CA LEU A 285 8.19 3.35 27.24
C LEU A 285 6.95 3.99 27.88
N GLY A 286 7.10 4.88 28.86
CA GLY A 286 5.96 5.52 29.51
C GLY A 286 5.13 6.37 28.55
N LEU A 287 5.77 7.16 27.68
CA LEU A 287 5.10 7.93 26.64
C LEU A 287 4.52 7.00 25.57
N PHE A 288 5.26 5.96 25.18
CA PHE A 288 4.80 4.98 24.21
C PHE A 288 3.47 4.34 24.64
N TRP A 289 3.39 3.82 25.86
CA TRP A 289 2.18 3.16 26.36
C TRP A 289 1.01 4.14 26.47
N LYS A 290 1.23 5.40 26.84
CA LYS A 290 0.18 6.43 26.83
C LYS A 290 -0.39 6.63 25.43
N ILE A 291 0.48 6.77 24.42
CA ILE A 291 0.05 6.94 23.03
C ILE A 291 -0.61 5.65 22.51
N PHE A 292 -0.07 4.50 22.83
CA PHE A 292 -0.61 3.19 22.46
C PHE A 292 -2.04 3.01 22.95
N PHE A 293 -2.30 3.20 24.24
CA PHE A 293 -3.64 3.04 24.80
C PHE A 293 -4.60 4.11 24.28
N ALA A 294 -4.15 5.37 24.19
CA ALA A 294 -4.99 6.45 23.66
C ALA A 294 -5.38 6.21 22.18
N ALA A 295 -4.41 5.86 21.33
CA ALA A 295 -4.68 5.60 19.91
C ALA A 295 -5.52 4.32 19.71
N SER A 296 -5.26 3.26 20.49
CA SER A 296 -6.04 2.02 20.43
C SER A 296 -7.47 2.22 20.91
N ALA A 297 -7.68 2.97 21.99
CA ALA A 297 -9.01 3.29 22.51
C ALA A 297 -9.77 4.19 21.53
N ALA A 298 -9.13 5.24 21.00
CA ALA A 298 -9.76 6.11 20.00
C ALA A 298 -10.14 5.31 18.74
N SER A 299 -9.28 4.41 18.29
CA SER A 299 -9.57 3.50 17.18
C SER A 299 -10.76 2.59 17.47
N ALA A 300 -10.80 1.99 18.66
CA ALA A 300 -11.90 1.10 19.04
C ALA A 300 -13.23 1.83 19.07
N VAL A 301 -13.27 3.03 19.67
CA VAL A 301 -14.48 3.88 19.70
C VAL A 301 -14.90 4.23 18.27
N PHE A 302 -13.99 4.69 17.44
CA PHE A 302 -14.31 5.04 16.06
C PHE A 302 -14.79 3.83 15.25
N ALA A 303 -14.13 2.67 15.38
CA ALA A 303 -14.55 1.44 14.71
C ALA A 303 -15.96 1.02 15.16
N THR A 304 -16.27 1.12 16.45
CA THR A 304 -17.62 0.83 16.99
C THR A 304 -18.67 1.78 16.39
N ILE A 305 -18.37 3.08 16.37
CA ILE A 305 -19.24 4.09 15.75
C ILE A 305 -19.43 3.79 14.26
N ALA A 306 -18.35 3.50 13.53
CA ALA A 306 -18.42 3.19 12.12
C ALA A 306 -19.22 1.91 11.81
N ILE A 307 -19.15 0.88 12.66
CA ILE A 307 -19.96 -0.34 12.55
C ILE A 307 -21.43 -0.04 12.81
N ALA A 308 -21.73 0.76 13.84
CA ALA A 308 -23.11 1.13 14.18
C ALA A 308 -23.76 1.99 13.08
N PHE A 309 -23.03 2.98 12.60
CA PHE A 309 -23.47 3.91 11.55
C PHE A 309 -23.11 3.46 10.12
N ALA A 310 -22.72 2.20 9.92
CA ALA A 310 -22.36 1.67 8.60
C ALA A 310 -23.45 1.93 7.53
N PRO A 311 -24.76 1.80 7.79
CA PRO A 311 -25.78 2.13 6.80
C PRO A 311 -25.71 3.59 6.35
N LEU A 312 -25.59 4.53 7.29
CA LEU A 312 -25.48 5.96 7.00
C LEU A 312 -24.20 6.29 6.22
N ILE A 313 -23.07 5.67 6.59
CA ILE A 313 -21.79 5.87 5.92
C ILE A 313 -21.87 5.38 4.46
N ILE A 314 -22.41 4.18 4.24
CA ILE A 314 -22.54 3.62 2.89
C ILE A 314 -23.49 4.45 2.04
N ASP A 315 -24.60 4.88 2.59
CA ASP A 315 -25.54 5.75 1.87
C ASP A 315 -24.91 7.10 1.52
N LEU A 316 -24.23 7.74 2.48
CA LEU A 316 -23.54 9.01 2.26
C LEU A 316 -22.49 8.93 1.15
N PHE A 317 -21.65 7.89 1.15
CA PHE A 317 -20.56 7.76 0.20
C PHE A 317 -21.04 7.22 -1.16
N TYR A 318 -21.87 6.18 -1.17
CA TYR A 318 -22.22 5.45 -2.40
C TYR A 318 -23.64 5.73 -2.91
N ASN A 319 -24.46 6.42 -2.12
CA ASN A 319 -25.87 6.68 -2.44
C ASN A 319 -26.64 5.40 -2.82
N THR A 320 -26.35 4.31 -2.10
CA THR A 320 -26.89 2.98 -2.39
C THR A 320 -27.08 2.23 -1.08
N PRO A 321 -28.31 1.87 -0.68
CA PRO A 321 -28.58 1.14 0.56
C PRO A 321 -28.29 -0.36 0.42
N SER A 322 -27.09 -0.73 -0.08
CA SER A 322 -26.71 -2.13 -0.27
C SER A 322 -26.39 -2.80 1.06
N ARG A 323 -27.22 -3.77 1.47
CA ARG A 323 -27.00 -4.59 2.66
C ARG A 323 -25.68 -5.37 2.58
N GLU A 324 -25.28 -5.77 1.38
CA GLU A 324 -24.04 -6.53 1.17
C GLU A 324 -22.81 -5.67 1.47
N ILE A 325 -22.75 -4.42 0.98
CA ILE A 325 -21.65 -3.50 1.25
C ILE A 325 -21.61 -3.13 2.72
N ILE A 326 -22.78 -2.89 3.35
CA ILE A 326 -22.90 -2.58 4.79
C ILE A 326 -22.33 -3.72 5.62
N ASN A 327 -22.74 -4.96 5.35
CA ASN A 327 -22.28 -6.12 6.11
C ASN A 327 -20.78 -6.41 5.85
N ALA A 328 -20.32 -6.29 4.60
CA ALA A 328 -18.91 -6.39 4.27
C ALA A 328 -18.07 -5.35 5.03
N MET A 329 -18.51 -4.10 5.05
CA MET A 329 -17.83 -3.02 5.80
C MET A 329 -17.79 -3.33 7.30
N ARG A 330 -18.88 -3.79 7.89
CA ARG A 330 -18.93 -4.19 9.31
C ARG A 330 -17.89 -5.26 9.63
N ILE A 331 -17.84 -6.32 8.80
CA ILE A 331 -16.89 -7.44 9.00
C ILE A 331 -15.44 -6.95 8.82
N ILE A 332 -15.16 -6.19 7.74
CA ILE A 332 -13.81 -5.67 7.51
C ILE A 332 -13.41 -4.70 8.63
N MET A 333 -14.35 -3.90 9.16
CA MET A 333 -14.05 -2.94 10.23
C MET A 333 -13.61 -3.63 11.52
N LEU A 334 -14.01 -4.90 11.76
CA LEU A 334 -13.52 -5.68 12.90
C LEU A 334 -11.99 -5.79 12.93
N LYS A 335 -11.33 -5.82 11.78
CA LYS A 335 -9.86 -5.83 11.73
C LYS A 335 -9.25 -4.60 12.41
N SER A 336 -9.93 -3.44 12.38
CA SER A 336 -9.39 -2.17 12.86
C SER A 336 -9.15 -2.15 14.38
N TYR A 337 -9.84 -2.99 15.14
CA TYR A 337 -9.56 -3.20 16.57
C TYR A 337 -8.16 -3.81 16.80
N ALA A 338 -7.68 -4.61 15.86
CA ALA A 338 -6.37 -5.25 15.93
C ALA A 338 -5.29 -4.49 15.15
N THR A 339 -5.63 -3.87 14.02
CA THR A 339 -4.67 -3.24 13.10
C THR A 339 -3.85 -2.14 13.79
N ILE A 340 -4.53 -1.20 14.50
CA ILE A 340 -3.83 -0.07 15.12
C ILE A 340 -2.92 -0.52 16.27
N PRO A 341 -3.37 -1.34 17.23
CA PRO A 341 -2.47 -1.91 18.22
C PRO A 341 -1.31 -2.71 17.59
N ALA A 342 -1.60 -3.54 16.58
CA ALA A 342 -0.58 -4.33 15.92
C ALA A 342 0.49 -3.45 15.25
N ILE A 343 0.10 -2.40 14.53
CA ILE A 343 1.03 -1.47 13.88
C ILE A 343 1.94 -0.79 14.90
N LEU A 344 1.39 -0.27 16.00
CA LEU A 344 2.17 0.42 17.03
C LEU A 344 3.14 -0.52 17.76
N LEU A 345 2.74 -1.76 18.04
CA LEU A 345 3.62 -2.78 18.62
C LEU A 345 4.71 -3.25 17.67
N GLY A 346 4.56 -3.03 16.36
CA GLY A 346 5.50 -3.41 15.33
C GLY A 346 6.81 -2.61 15.36
N PHE A 347 7.06 -1.86 14.30
CA PHE A 347 8.29 -1.06 14.18
C PHE A 347 8.48 -0.06 15.32
N PRO A 348 7.45 0.69 15.78
CA PRO A 348 7.64 1.66 16.85
C PRO A 348 8.11 1.06 18.18
N LEU A 349 7.68 -0.15 18.53
CA LEU A 349 8.10 -0.79 19.81
C LEU A 349 9.11 -1.91 19.55
N ILE A 350 8.68 -3.03 18.96
CA ILE A 350 9.52 -4.23 18.80
C ILE A 350 10.73 -3.93 17.91
N GLY A 351 10.52 -3.21 16.80
CA GLY A 351 11.58 -2.84 15.87
C GLY A 351 12.61 -1.90 16.51
N ALA A 352 12.16 -0.92 17.29
CA ALA A 352 13.03 0.07 17.93
C ALA A 352 13.83 -0.51 19.13
N ILE A 353 13.27 -1.49 19.84
CA ILE A 353 13.89 -2.01 21.08
C ILE A 353 14.64 -3.33 20.85
N LYS A 354 14.06 -4.26 20.07
CA LYS A 354 14.67 -5.57 19.82
C LYS A 354 15.30 -5.65 18.43
N SER A 355 14.49 -5.80 17.40
CA SER A 355 14.98 -5.95 16.02
C SER A 355 13.86 -5.81 15.00
N ASN A 356 14.16 -5.15 13.89
CA ASN A 356 13.28 -5.10 12.72
C ASN A 356 13.02 -6.49 12.11
N SER A 357 13.97 -7.42 12.23
CA SER A 357 13.82 -8.79 11.74
C SER A 357 12.63 -9.52 12.40
N ILE A 358 12.38 -9.27 13.69
CA ILE A 358 11.24 -9.87 14.41
C ILE A 358 9.92 -9.33 13.84
N VAL A 359 9.85 -8.02 13.57
CA VAL A 359 8.66 -7.39 12.98
C VAL A 359 8.39 -7.96 11.59
N ILE A 360 9.43 -8.11 10.77
CA ILE A 360 9.33 -8.71 9.44
C ILE A 360 8.85 -10.16 9.54
N LYS A 361 9.45 -10.98 10.41
CA LYS A 361 9.04 -12.38 10.59
C LYS A 361 7.59 -12.52 11.03
N THR A 362 7.09 -11.68 11.94
CA THR A 362 5.66 -11.69 12.33
C THR A 362 4.76 -11.32 11.17
N SER A 363 5.12 -10.30 10.37
CA SER A 363 4.36 -9.91 9.19
C SER A 363 4.32 -11.02 8.13
N VAL A 364 5.47 -11.64 7.81
CA VAL A 364 5.53 -12.76 6.83
C VAL A 364 4.71 -13.96 7.30
N ARG A 365 4.77 -14.33 8.59
CA ARG A 365 3.94 -15.41 9.13
C ARG A 365 2.45 -15.12 9.01
N THR A 366 2.06 -13.87 9.29
CA THR A 366 0.66 -13.44 9.13
C THR A 366 0.23 -13.46 7.68
N SER A 367 1.08 -13.01 6.76
CA SER A 367 0.79 -13.10 5.32
C SER A 367 0.61 -14.56 4.87
N ALA A 368 1.49 -15.45 5.30
CA ALA A 368 1.37 -16.87 5.00
C ALA A 368 0.07 -17.46 5.58
N PHE A 369 -0.27 -17.14 6.82
CA PHE A 369 -1.53 -17.54 7.45
C PHE A 369 -2.75 -17.06 6.67
N TYR A 370 -2.78 -15.78 6.28
CA TYR A 370 -3.86 -15.22 5.47
C TYR A 370 -3.99 -15.91 4.11
N ILE A 371 -2.86 -16.15 3.43
CA ILE A 371 -2.82 -16.84 2.15
C ILE A 371 -3.39 -18.25 2.32
N CYS A 372 -2.95 -19.00 3.34
CA CYS A 372 -3.48 -20.32 3.64
C CYS A 372 -5.01 -20.31 3.89
N LEU A 373 -5.51 -19.32 4.64
CA LEU A 373 -6.94 -19.16 4.88
C LEU A 373 -7.71 -18.93 3.57
N VAL A 374 -7.25 -17.99 2.74
CA VAL A 374 -7.98 -17.61 1.51
C VAL A 374 -7.91 -18.74 0.46
N PHE A 375 -6.78 -19.43 0.32
CA PHE A 375 -6.70 -20.62 -0.53
C PHE A 375 -7.51 -21.79 0.02
N GLY A 376 -7.54 -21.98 1.35
CA GLY A 376 -8.43 -22.96 1.98
C GLY A 376 -9.89 -22.69 1.65
N LEU A 377 -10.34 -21.44 1.75
CA LEU A 377 -11.70 -21.04 1.35
C LEU A 377 -11.96 -21.30 -0.15
N TYR A 378 -10.95 -21.08 -1.00
CA TYR A 378 -11.05 -21.37 -2.43
C TYR A 378 -11.26 -22.87 -2.70
N PHE A 379 -10.44 -23.74 -2.12
CA PHE A 379 -10.56 -25.19 -2.32
C PHE A 379 -11.83 -25.78 -1.70
N CYS A 380 -12.37 -25.17 -0.64
CA CYS A 380 -13.65 -25.56 -0.04
C CYS A 380 -14.87 -25.00 -0.80
N GLY A 381 -14.69 -24.21 -1.87
CA GLY A 381 -15.79 -23.54 -2.57
C GLY A 381 -16.52 -22.49 -1.74
N ALA A 382 -15.88 -21.97 -0.67
CA ALA A 382 -16.49 -21.07 0.31
C ALA A 382 -16.03 -19.60 0.12
N ILE A 383 -15.51 -19.25 -1.06
CA ILE A 383 -15.13 -17.87 -1.38
C ILE A 383 -16.40 -17.02 -1.49
N SER A 384 -16.48 -16.01 -0.66
CA SER A 384 -17.53 -14.99 -0.66
C SER A 384 -16.97 -13.67 -0.13
N VAL A 385 -17.70 -12.57 -0.34
CA VAL A 385 -17.35 -11.26 0.20
C VAL A 385 -17.12 -11.33 1.71
N TYR A 386 -17.98 -12.06 2.42
CA TYR A 386 -17.92 -12.14 3.88
C TYR A 386 -16.81 -13.06 4.38
N SER A 387 -16.56 -14.18 3.72
CA SER A 387 -15.49 -15.10 4.12
C SER A 387 -14.11 -14.49 3.92
N VAL A 388 -13.89 -13.78 2.81
CA VAL A 388 -12.64 -13.04 2.55
C VAL A 388 -12.47 -11.88 3.55
N ALA A 389 -13.53 -11.16 3.85
CA ALA A 389 -13.52 -10.10 4.87
C ALA A 389 -13.16 -10.65 6.26
N ALA A 390 -13.75 -11.78 6.64
CA ALA A 390 -13.44 -12.45 7.90
C ALA A 390 -12.00 -12.98 7.96
N ALA A 391 -11.49 -13.57 6.86
CA ALA A 391 -10.11 -14.02 6.77
C ALA A 391 -9.12 -12.86 6.96
N ALA A 392 -9.40 -11.67 6.38
CA ALA A 392 -8.59 -10.48 6.56
C ALA A 392 -8.60 -9.99 8.03
N ALA A 393 -9.76 -10.04 8.71
CA ALA A 393 -9.84 -9.69 10.11
C ALA A 393 -9.07 -10.69 10.99
N LEU A 394 -9.24 -12.00 10.78
CA LEU A 394 -8.52 -13.04 11.51
C LEU A 394 -7.00 -12.92 11.37
N ALA A 395 -6.50 -12.57 10.19
CA ALA A 395 -5.07 -12.34 9.97
C ALA A 395 -4.53 -11.18 10.82
N GLU A 396 -5.28 -10.08 10.96
CA GLU A 396 -4.85 -8.95 11.80
C GLU A 396 -4.83 -9.32 13.30
N TYR A 397 -5.81 -10.10 13.76
CA TYR A 397 -5.81 -10.62 15.13
C TYR A 397 -4.65 -11.59 15.37
N ALA A 398 -4.30 -12.42 14.37
CA ALA A 398 -3.12 -13.28 14.45
C ALA A 398 -1.82 -12.47 14.51
N LEU A 399 -1.73 -11.35 13.77
CA LEU A 399 -0.58 -10.43 13.87
C LEU A 399 -0.48 -9.80 15.25
N LEU A 400 -1.60 -9.31 15.78
CA LEU A 400 -1.65 -8.70 17.10
C LEU A 400 -1.24 -9.70 18.19
N SER A 401 -1.79 -10.92 18.15
CA SER A 401 -1.49 -11.96 19.13
C SER A 401 0.00 -12.35 19.13
N GLN A 402 0.60 -12.53 17.94
CA GLN A 402 2.04 -12.80 17.82
C GLN A 402 2.89 -11.70 18.46
N ARG A 403 2.55 -10.42 18.22
CA ARG A 403 3.27 -9.27 18.77
C ARG A 403 3.10 -9.14 20.27
N LEU A 404 1.90 -9.39 20.79
CA LEU A 404 1.64 -9.42 22.23
C LEU A 404 2.42 -10.54 22.96
N LEU A 405 2.50 -11.73 22.36
CA LEU A 405 3.30 -12.84 22.92
C LEU A 405 4.79 -12.48 23.04
N ILE A 406 5.35 -11.79 22.03
CA ILE A 406 6.74 -11.32 22.06
C ILE A 406 6.97 -10.31 23.20
N ILE A 407 5.98 -9.46 23.48
CA ILE A 407 6.08 -8.42 24.52
C ILE A 407 5.96 -9.02 25.91
N ARG A 408 5.15 -10.05 26.10
CA ARG A 408 5.03 -10.77 27.41
C ARG A 408 6.35 -11.37 27.89
N GLY A 409 7.31 -11.63 27.00
CA GLY A 409 8.65 -12.15 27.34
C GLY A 409 9.57 -11.22 28.15
N GLY A 410 9.09 -10.13 28.71
CA GLY A 410 9.70 -9.49 29.90
C GLY A 410 10.48 -8.19 29.71
N GLU A 411 10.91 -7.78 28.51
CA GLU A 411 11.79 -6.61 28.32
C GLU A 411 11.08 -5.26 28.08
N PHE A 412 9.76 -5.26 28.05
CA PHE A 412 8.94 -4.10 27.64
C PHE A 412 8.16 -3.46 28.79
N ARG A 413 8.47 -3.79 30.03
CA ARG A 413 7.85 -3.14 31.21
C ARG A 413 8.45 -1.75 31.40
N ALA A 414 7.60 -0.74 31.56
CA ALA A 414 8.06 0.57 32.01
C ALA A 414 8.69 0.41 33.41
N LYS A 415 9.94 0.80 33.54
CA LYS A 415 10.56 1.02 34.85
C LYS A 415 9.97 2.26 35.49
#